data_f03526bfd93ac7352848e4c4126815dd
#
_entry.id   f03526bfd93ac7352848e4c4126815dd
#
_cell.length_a   1.000
_cell.length_b   1.000
_cell.length_c   1.000
_cell.angle_alpha   90.00
_cell.angle_beta   90.00
_cell.angle_gamma   90.00
#
_symmetry.space_group_name_H-M   'P 1'
#
loop_
_entity.id
_entity.type
_entity.pdbx_description
1 polymer ?
#
loop_
_entity_poly.entity_id
_entity_poly.type
_entity_poly.pdbx_seq_one_letter_code
_entity_poly.pdbx_strand_id
1 'polypeptide(L)'
;MVINSRQEHRDRRPRLRVRRAFSLGVVGFLTAAGVLALSGPASAASTLGGAAAAKGRYFGAAVAAGHLGESPYAATLDTEFNAVTPENEMKWDAVEKSRNSFTFGSADQIVGHAQGKGMKIRGHTLVWHSQLPGWVGGLSATELRSAMNNHITKVMQHYQGKIYAWDVVNEAFQDGNSGARRSSPFQDKLGDGFIEEAFRTARAADPNAKLCYNDYNTDGQNAKSNAVYNMVKDFKARGVPIDCVGFQSHFNSQSPVPGDYQQNLQRFAALGVDVQITELDIEGSGTAQADSYRRVTQACLAVSRCTGITVWGIPDKYSWRAGGTPLLFDDNYGKKPAYNAVLAALGGTSDGGGGGRTCTVSYAETQRWGDRFNGEVTVRAGTSAISGWTVTVTVRSAQSVATTWNGSPTWDGSGKVMTMRPNGNGSLGAGAATSFGFTVMANGDWSAPTIGSCTAS
;
A
#
# COMPACT_ATOMS: atom_id res chain seq x y z
N MET A 1 -49.21 -66.18 12.60
CA MET A 1 -50.05 -66.82 11.53
C MET A 1 -49.57 -66.23 10.22
N VAL A 2 -48.60 -66.93 9.57
CA VAL A 2 -48.81 -67.63 8.30
C VAL A 2 -48.89 -66.61 7.10
N ILE A 3 -48.08 -66.58 6.17
CA ILE A 3 -47.26 -67.33 5.21
C ILE A 3 -46.94 -66.38 4.07
N ASN A 4 -45.69 -66.24 3.72
CA ASN A 4 -44.98 -66.62 2.51
C ASN A 4 -45.61 -66.35 1.14
N SER A 5 -44.91 -65.69 0.23
CA SER A 5 -44.42 -66.41 -0.94
C SER A 5 -43.48 -65.50 -1.81
N ARG A 6 -42.33 -66.13 -2.12
CA ARG A 6 -41.38 -65.76 -3.18
C ARG A 6 -42.04 -65.87 -4.55
N GLN A 7 -41.52 -65.11 -5.52
CA GLN A 7 -41.27 -65.63 -6.86
C GLN A 7 -40.14 -64.90 -7.56
N GLU A 8 -39.08 -65.64 -7.84
CA GLU A 8 -38.02 -65.34 -8.80
C GLU A 8 -38.59 -65.38 -10.25
N HIS A 9 -38.10 -64.57 -11.12
CA HIS A 9 -38.04 -64.92 -12.54
C HIS A 9 -36.69 -64.49 -13.14
N ARG A 10 -36.01 -65.50 -13.63
CA ARG A 10 -34.76 -65.55 -14.37
C ARG A 10 -34.88 -64.97 -15.78
N ASP A 11 -33.77 -64.35 -16.17
CA ASP A 11 -33.01 -64.57 -17.41
C ASP A 11 -33.74 -64.44 -18.77
N ARG A 12 -33.19 -63.58 -19.62
CA ARG A 12 -32.70 -63.91 -20.96
C ARG A 12 -31.98 -62.74 -21.61
N ARG A 13 -30.65 -62.91 -21.79
CA ARG A 13 -29.85 -62.11 -22.76
C ARG A 13 -30.04 -62.68 -24.18
N PRO A 14 -30.00 -61.84 -25.22
CA PRO A 14 -29.54 -62.30 -26.53
C PRO A 14 -28.16 -61.74 -26.88
N ARG A 15 -27.30 -62.64 -27.23
CA ARG A 15 -26.02 -62.39 -27.90
C ARG A 15 -26.28 -61.96 -29.33
N LEU A 16 -25.72 -60.86 -29.80
CA LEU A 16 -25.62 -60.56 -31.22
C LEU A 16 -24.14 -60.56 -31.66
N ARG A 17 -23.94 -61.22 -32.77
CA ARG A 17 -22.69 -61.62 -33.40
C ARG A 17 -21.96 -60.45 -34.02
N VAL A 18 -20.63 -60.46 -33.81
CA VAL A 18 -19.64 -59.65 -34.53
C VAL A 18 -19.68 -60.00 -36.03
N ARG A 19 -19.84 -59.01 -36.89
CA ARG A 19 -19.37 -59.02 -38.29
C ARG A 19 -18.26 -58.01 -38.45
N ARG A 20 -17.08 -58.53 -38.78
CA ARG A 20 -15.91 -57.75 -39.20
C ARG A 20 -16.16 -57.28 -40.62
N ALA A 21 -16.08 -55.97 -40.80
CA ALA A 21 -15.88 -55.35 -42.10
C ALA A 21 -14.56 -54.61 -42.07
N PHE A 22 -13.64 -55.04 -42.94
CA PHE A 22 -12.38 -54.31 -43.21
C PHE A 22 -12.72 -53.10 -44.05
N SER A 23 -12.36 -51.90 -43.62
CA SER A 23 -12.30 -50.71 -44.47
C SER A 23 -10.94 -50.06 -44.25
N LEU A 24 -10.19 -49.96 -45.33
CA LEU A 24 -8.95 -49.18 -45.40
C LEU A 24 -9.28 -47.69 -45.05
N GLY A 25 -8.70 -47.19 -43.99
CA GLY A 25 -8.77 -45.78 -43.62
C GLY A 25 -7.44 -45.09 -43.92
N VAL A 26 -7.52 -44.11 -44.74
CA VAL A 26 -6.47 -43.14 -45.09
C VAL A 26 -5.96 -42.48 -43.80
N VAL A 27 -4.69 -42.59 -43.51
CA VAL A 27 -4.02 -41.85 -42.42
C VAL A 27 -3.86 -40.39 -42.85
N GLY A 28 -4.79 -39.53 -42.42
CA GLY A 28 -4.60 -38.09 -42.48
C GLY A 28 -3.78 -37.60 -41.32
N PHE A 29 -2.52 -37.21 -41.57
CA PHE A 29 -1.73 -36.45 -40.64
C PHE A 29 -2.37 -35.06 -40.40
N LEU A 30 -3.10 -34.88 -39.27
CA LEU A 30 -3.42 -33.59 -38.73
C LEU A 30 -2.20 -33.05 -38.02
N THR A 31 -1.42 -32.21 -38.70
CA THR A 31 -0.43 -31.36 -38.04
C THR A 31 -1.14 -30.32 -37.19
N ALA A 32 -1.27 -30.57 -35.89
CA ALA A 32 -1.64 -29.51 -34.96
C ALA A 32 -0.54 -28.47 -34.95
N ALA A 33 -0.66 -27.41 -35.75
CA ALA A 33 0.12 -26.21 -35.62
C ALA A 33 -0.23 -25.57 -34.27
N GLY A 34 0.55 -25.88 -33.23
CA GLY A 34 0.52 -25.18 -31.97
C GLY A 34 0.92 -23.71 -32.22
N VAL A 35 -0.06 -22.82 -32.18
CA VAL A 35 0.20 -21.39 -32.12
C VAL A 35 0.84 -21.14 -30.76
N LEU A 36 2.18 -21.13 -30.71
CA LEU A 36 2.93 -20.53 -29.64
C LEU A 36 2.62 -19.02 -29.70
N ALA A 37 1.63 -18.58 -28.92
CA ALA A 37 1.47 -17.18 -28.63
C ALA A 37 2.74 -16.74 -27.92
N LEU A 38 3.66 -16.11 -28.65
CA LEU A 38 4.76 -15.35 -28.10
C LEU A 38 4.10 -14.20 -27.30
N SER A 39 3.94 -14.41 -25.98
CA SER A 39 3.66 -13.30 -25.08
C SER A 39 4.86 -12.36 -25.17
N GLY A 40 4.69 -11.27 -25.91
CA GLY A 40 5.65 -10.16 -25.90
C GLY A 40 5.88 -9.73 -24.43
N PRO A 41 7.01 -9.09 -24.13
CA PRO A 41 7.24 -8.57 -22.79
C PRO A 41 6.05 -7.68 -22.41
N ALA A 42 5.38 -8.06 -21.30
CA ALA A 42 4.28 -7.24 -20.77
C ALA A 42 4.85 -5.84 -20.51
N SER A 43 4.28 -4.83 -21.17
CA SER A 43 4.64 -3.44 -20.91
C SER A 43 4.45 -3.17 -19.40
N ALA A 44 5.47 -2.58 -18.78
CA ALA A 44 5.37 -2.23 -17.36
C ALA A 44 4.24 -1.21 -17.18
N ALA A 45 3.43 -1.41 -16.13
CA ALA A 45 2.29 -0.54 -15.88
C ALA A 45 2.76 0.89 -15.52
N SER A 46 2.05 1.89 -16.04
CA SER A 46 2.40 3.31 -15.89
C SER A 46 1.65 4.03 -14.79
N THR A 47 0.72 3.36 -14.09
CA THR A 47 -0.09 3.90 -13.00
C THR A 47 0.12 3.11 -11.72
N LEU A 48 -0.12 3.75 -10.56
CA LEU A 48 0.04 3.12 -9.25
C LEU A 48 -0.86 1.89 -9.09
N GLY A 49 -2.14 2.04 -9.42
CA GLY A 49 -3.11 0.94 -9.35
C GLY A 49 -2.77 -0.21 -10.28
N GLY A 50 -2.34 0.10 -11.52
CA GLY A 50 -1.92 -0.90 -12.50
C GLY A 50 -0.67 -1.66 -12.07
N ALA A 51 0.36 -0.93 -11.58
CA ALA A 51 1.60 -1.54 -11.11
C ALA A 51 1.39 -2.41 -9.86
N ALA A 52 0.54 -1.96 -8.94
CA ALA A 52 0.17 -2.75 -7.76
C ALA A 52 -0.62 -4.00 -8.15
N ALA A 53 -1.57 -3.89 -9.08
CA ALA A 53 -2.34 -5.03 -9.59
C ALA A 53 -1.45 -6.10 -10.22
N ALA A 54 -0.41 -5.70 -10.96
CA ALA A 54 0.60 -6.61 -11.52
C ALA A 54 1.38 -7.38 -10.43
N LYS A 55 1.40 -6.88 -9.19
CA LYS A 55 1.97 -7.55 -8.00
C LYS A 55 0.92 -8.26 -7.16
N GLY A 56 -0.33 -8.36 -7.61
CA GLY A 56 -1.44 -8.94 -6.85
C GLY A 56 -1.86 -8.09 -5.63
N ARG A 57 -1.64 -6.77 -5.68
CA ARG A 57 -1.96 -5.80 -4.63
C ARG A 57 -2.95 -4.76 -5.16
N TYR A 58 -3.61 -4.03 -4.25
CA TYR A 58 -4.28 -2.79 -4.63
C TYR A 58 -3.44 -1.58 -4.21
N PHE A 59 -3.64 -0.46 -4.90
CA PHE A 59 -3.16 0.86 -4.49
C PHE A 59 -4.35 1.82 -4.49
N GLY A 60 -4.73 2.28 -3.31
CA GLY A 60 -5.94 3.05 -3.07
C GLY A 60 -5.68 4.46 -2.56
N ALA A 61 -6.75 5.25 -2.51
CA ALA A 61 -6.75 6.57 -1.89
C ALA A 61 -7.97 6.74 -0.97
N ALA A 62 -7.81 7.54 0.09
CA ALA A 62 -8.95 8.11 0.80
C ALA A 62 -9.64 9.15 -0.09
N VAL A 63 -10.98 9.13 -0.11
CA VAL A 63 -11.80 9.92 -1.03
C VAL A 63 -12.91 10.63 -0.28
N ALA A 64 -13.04 11.94 -0.53
CA ALA A 64 -14.17 12.75 -0.06
C ALA A 64 -15.18 12.96 -1.20
N ALA A 65 -16.47 12.70 -0.95
CA ALA A 65 -17.54 12.83 -1.94
C ALA A 65 -17.63 14.23 -2.56
N GLY A 66 -17.35 15.27 -1.75
CA GLY A 66 -17.39 16.66 -2.18
C GLY A 66 -16.41 17.00 -3.31
N HIS A 67 -15.34 16.24 -3.49
CA HIS A 67 -14.32 16.47 -4.51
C HIS A 67 -14.54 15.66 -5.80
N LEU A 68 -15.46 14.69 -5.81
CA LEU A 68 -15.71 13.85 -7.01
C LEU A 68 -16.22 14.66 -8.22
N GLY A 69 -16.81 15.83 -7.99
CA GLY A 69 -17.21 16.77 -9.05
C GLY A 69 -16.06 17.59 -9.64
N GLU A 70 -14.87 17.60 -9.03
CA GLU A 70 -13.69 18.30 -9.50
C GLU A 70 -12.96 17.46 -10.55
N SER A 71 -12.93 17.92 -11.81
CA SER A 71 -12.34 17.16 -12.92
C SER A 71 -10.90 16.70 -12.66
N PRO A 72 -9.96 17.52 -12.15
CA PRO A 72 -8.60 17.05 -11.86
C PRO A 72 -8.54 15.97 -10.76
N TYR A 73 -9.40 16.09 -9.73
CA TYR A 73 -9.48 15.10 -8.65
C TYR A 73 -9.98 13.76 -9.16
N ALA A 74 -11.14 13.76 -9.84
CA ALA A 74 -11.73 12.55 -10.37
C ALA A 74 -10.82 11.89 -11.44
N ALA A 75 -10.20 12.67 -12.32
CA ALA A 75 -9.29 12.15 -13.33
C ALA A 75 -8.06 11.49 -12.71
N THR A 76 -7.47 12.08 -11.66
CA THR A 76 -6.34 11.49 -10.94
C THR A 76 -6.75 10.22 -10.21
N LEU A 77 -7.91 10.24 -9.53
CA LEU A 77 -8.46 9.05 -8.86
C LEU A 77 -8.63 7.90 -9.85
N ASP A 78 -9.32 8.15 -10.96
CA ASP A 78 -9.68 7.14 -11.95
C ASP A 78 -8.46 6.54 -12.69
N THR A 79 -7.42 7.34 -12.85
CA THR A 79 -6.22 6.93 -13.59
C THR A 79 -5.25 6.17 -12.70
N GLU A 80 -5.03 6.65 -11.48
CA GLU A 80 -3.90 6.22 -10.67
C GLU A 80 -4.24 5.15 -9.64
N PHE A 81 -5.52 5.02 -9.25
CA PHE A 81 -5.91 4.17 -8.14
C PHE A 81 -6.88 3.05 -8.58
N ASN A 82 -6.82 1.92 -7.90
CA ASN A 82 -7.74 0.80 -8.11
C ASN A 82 -8.48 0.38 -6.82
N ALA A 83 -8.39 1.24 -5.79
CA ALA A 83 -9.16 1.08 -4.55
C ALA A 83 -9.47 2.46 -3.95
N VAL A 84 -10.55 2.53 -3.17
CA VAL A 84 -10.96 3.72 -2.44
C VAL A 84 -11.32 3.40 -1.00
N THR A 85 -11.16 4.39 -0.12
CA THR A 85 -11.70 4.40 1.25
C THR A 85 -12.45 5.73 1.43
N PRO A 86 -13.75 5.75 1.75
CA PRO A 86 -14.43 6.99 2.12
C PRO A 86 -13.76 7.62 3.32
N GLU A 87 -13.32 8.89 3.19
CA GLU A 87 -12.52 9.54 4.23
C GLU A 87 -13.35 9.80 5.50
N ASN A 88 -14.59 10.28 5.33
CA ASN A 88 -15.48 10.61 6.43
C ASN A 88 -16.90 10.04 6.27
N GLU A 89 -17.34 9.75 5.07
CA GLU A 89 -18.73 9.55 4.70
C GLU A 89 -19.36 8.25 5.24
N MET A 90 -18.53 7.30 5.70
CA MET A 90 -19.00 6.05 6.33
C MET A 90 -18.82 6.03 7.86
N LYS A 91 -18.33 7.13 8.46
CA LYS A 91 -18.19 7.24 9.92
C LYS A 91 -19.56 7.39 10.58
N TRP A 92 -19.67 7.01 11.84
CA TRP A 92 -20.97 6.89 12.50
C TRP A 92 -21.79 8.19 12.50
N ASP A 93 -21.15 9.32 12.81
CA ASP A 93 -21.81 10.63 12.80
C ASP A 93 -22.28 11.09 11.42
N ALA A 94 -21.64 10.58 10.35
CA ALA A 94 -22.04 10.87 8.98
C ALA A 94 -23.27 10.06 8.55
N VAL A 95 -23.35 8.78 8.91
CA VAL A 95 -24.39 7.87 8.42
C VAL A 95 -25.59 7.71 9.36
N GLU A 96 -25.43 8.00 10.66
CA GLU A 96 -26.52 7.86 11.68
C GLU A 96 -26.50 9.04 12.67
N LYS A 97 -26.73 10.25 12.18
CA LYS A 97 -26.76 11.46 13.01
C LYS A 97 -27.77 11.39 14.15
N SER A 98 -28.92 10.78 13.90
CA SER A 98 -29.96 10.51 14.89
C SER A 98 -30.18 9.02 15.00
N ARG A 99 -30.40 8.54 16.22
CA ARG A 99 -30.55 7.12 16.53
C ARG A 99 -31.59 6.45 15.62
N ASN A 100 -31.21 5.38 14.95
CA ASN A 100 -32.00 4.60 13.98
C ASN A 100 -32.41 5.36 12.70
N SER A 101 -31.84 6.54 12.43
CA SER A 101 -32.08 7.30 11.20
C SER A 101 -30.80 7.31 10.35
N PHE A 102 -30.78 6.48 9.33
CA PHE A 102 -29.60 6.29 8.47
C PHE A 102 -29.68 7.11 7.19
N THR A 103 -28.58 7.74 6.83
CA THR A 103 -28.41 8.53 5.58
C THR A 103 -27.10 8.14 4.90
N PHE A 104 -27.16 7.59 3.70
CA PHE A 104 -26.00 7.05 2.99
C PHE A 104 -25.57 7.87 1.77
N GLY A 105 -26.30 8.97 1.43
CA GLY A 105 -26.16 9.64 0.14
C GLY A 105 -24.73 10.02 -0.25
N SER A 106 -23.92 10.59 0.64
CA SER A 106 -22.53 10.94 0.32
C SER A 106 -21.64 9.71 0.18
N ALA A 107 -21.83 8.70 1.02
CA ALA A 107 -21.08 7.44 0.91
C ALA A 107 -21.49 6.65 -0.36
N ASP A 108 -22.79 6.67 -0.73
CA ASP A 108 -23.30 6.05 -1.97
C ASP A 108 -22.70 6.67 -3.22
N GLN A 109 -22.40 7.98 -3.21
CA GLN A 109 -21.69 8.64 -4.32
C GLN A 109 -20.30 8.04 -4.53
N ILE A 110 -19.52 7.86 -3.45
CA ILE A 110 -18.19 7.25 -3.53
C ILE A 110 -18.28 5.79 -3.97
N VAL A 111 -19.20 5.03 -3.37
CA VAL A 111 -19.40 3.60 -3.70
C VAL A 111 -19.83 3.44 -5.15
N GLY A 112 -20.78 4.24 -5.64
CA GLY A 112 -21.24 4.22 -7.03
C GLY A 112 -20.13 4.57 -8.01
N HIS A 113 -19.34 5.60 -7.73
CA HIS A 113 -18.17 5.99 -8.52
C HIS A 113 -17.15 4.83 -8.60
N ALA A 114 -16.75 4.28 -7.45
CA ALA A 114 -15.78 3.21 -7.39
C ALA A 114 -16.24 1.94 -8.11
N GLN A 115 -17.52 1.55 -7.95
CA GLN A 115 -18.09 0.41 -8.67
C GLN A 115 -18.11 0.64 -10.18
N GLY A 116 -18.47 1.86 -10.64
CA GLY A 116 -18.43 2.24 -12.06
C GLY A 116 -17.02 2.16 -12.68
N LYS A 117 -15.97 2.21 -11.85
CA LYS A 117 -14.56 2.09 -12.27
C LYS A 117 -13.93 0.74 -11.94
N GLY A 118 -14.67 -0.20 -11.38
CA GLY A 118 -14.16 -1.52 -10.99
C GLY A 118 -13.15 -1.48 -9.84
N MET A 119 -13.16 -0.43 -9.01
CA MET A 119 -12.27 -0.26 -7.88
C MET A 119 -12.72 -1.10 -6.67
N LYS A 120 -11.76 -1.57 -5.87
CA LYS A 120 -12.06 -2.12 -4.54
C LYS A 120 -12.48 -1.00 -3.60
N ILE A 121 -13.33 -1.33 -2.64
CA ILE A 121 -13.82 -0.36 -1.64
C ILE A 121 -13.50 -0.88 -0.25
N ARG A 122 -12.82 -0.06 0.57
CA ARG A 122 -12.68 -0.29 2.01
C ARG A 122 -13.71 0.56 2.74
N GLY A 123 -14.52 -0.07 3.56
CA GLY A 123 -15.46 0.64 4.44
C GLY A 123 -14.76 1.12 5.71
N HIS A 124 -14.84 2.42 6.00
CA HIS A 124 -14.18 3.05 7.13
C HIS A 124 -15.13 4.04 7.83
N THR A 125 -15.54 3.83 9.04
CA THR A 125 -15.30 2.70 9.97
C THR A 125 -16.58 2.45 10.79
N LEU A 126 -16.82 1.21 11.24
CA LEU A 126 -18.07 0.88 11.92
C LEU A 126 -18.08 1.30 13.39
N VAL A 127 -17.02 1.01 14.16
CA VAL A 127 -16.91 1.34 15.57
C VAL A 127 -15.62 2.09 15.85
N TRP A 128 -15.74 3.33 16.26
CA TRP A 128 -14.61 4.20 16.58
C TRP A 128 -14.98 5.12 17.75
N HIS A 129 -13.98 5.52 18.53
CA HIS A 129 -14.18 6.40 19.70
C HIS A 129 -14.43 7.86 19.31
N SER A 130 -14.10 8.25 18.08
CA SER A 130 -14.23 9.60 17.54
C SER A 130 -15.34 9.68 16.49
N GLN A 131 -15.73 10.89 16.10
CA GLN A 131 -16.81 11.18 15.15
C GLN A 131 -18.08 10.35 15.44
N LEU A 132 -18.46 10.32 16.75
CA LEU A 132 -19.68 9.72 17.22
C LEU A 132 -20.78 10.80 17.34
N PRO A 133 -22.04 10.46 17.00
CA PRO A 133 -23.16 11.33 17.30
C PRO A 133 -23.30 11.55 18.80
N GLY A 134 -23.67 12.77 19.22
CA GLY A 134 -23.72 13.13 20.63
C GLY A 134 -24.64 12.25 21.50
N TRP A 135 -25.64 11.60 20.90
CA TRP A 135 -26.56 10.70 21.62
C TRP A 135 -25.88 9.38 22.08
N VAL A 136 -24.81 8.93 21.44
CA VAL A 136 -24.13 7.67 21.74
C VAL A 136 -23.57 7.66 23.16
N GLY A 137 -22.91 8.75 23.56
CA GLY A 137 -22.29 8.87 24.89
C GLY A 137 -23.28 8.83 26.07
N GLY A 138 -24.54 9.21 25.83
CA GLY A 138 -25.60 9.22 26.84
C GLY A 138 -26.29 7.87 27.11
N LEU A 139 -26.04 6.85 26.26
CA LEU A 139 -26.73 5.55 26.39
C LEU A 139 -26.26 4.75 27.60
N SER A 140 -27.18 3.96 28.19
CA SER A 140 -26.82 2.88 29.13
C SER A 140 -26.01 1.78 28.41
N ALA A 141 -25.35 0.90 29.16
CA ALA A 141 -24.59 -0.22 28.56
C ALA A 141 -25.45 -1.12 27.65
N THR A 142 -26.67 -1.44 28.08
CA THR A 142 -27.59 -2.26 27.28
C THR A 142 -28.03 -1.57 26.00
N GLU A 143 -28.36 -0.28 26.09
CA GLU A 143 -28.75 0.50 24.90
C GLU A 143 -27.58 0.70 23.95
N LEU A 144 -26.37 0.97 24.45
CA LEU A 144 -25.16 1.13 23.65
C LEU A 144 -24.83 -0.16 22.88
N ARG A 145 -24.90 -1.32 23.54
CA ARG A 145 -24.73 -2.62 22.88
C ARG A 145 -25.73 -2.81 21.75
N SER A 146 -27.00 -2.55 22.02
CA SER A 146 -28.05 -2.64 21.00
C SER A 146 -27.82 -1.67 19.83
N ALA A 147 -27.43 -0.43 20.14
CA ALA A 147 -27.14 0.59 19.12
C ALA A 147 -25.92 0.21 18.28
N MET A 148 -24.83 -0.27 18.89
CA MET A 148 -23.64 -0.72 18.19
C MET A 148 -23.96 -1.86 17.21
N ASN A 149 -24.66 -2.89 17.69
CA ASN A 149 -25.00 -4.03 16.85
C ASN A 149 -25.97 -3.64 15.72
N ASN A 150 -26.92 -2.75 15.99
CA ASN A 150 -27.81 -2.23 14.97
C ASN A 150 -27.08 -1.39 13.93
N HIS A 151 -26.20 -0.49 14.36
CA HIS A 151 -25.37 0.33 13.47
C HIS A 151 -24.54 -0.54 12.52
N ILE A 152 -23.76 -1.47 13.06
CA ILE A 152 -22.95 -2.41 12.26
C ILE A 152 -23.84 -3.13 11.25
N THR A 153 -24.96 -3.70 11.72
CA THR A 153 -25.85 -4.49 10.86
C THR A 153 -26.43 -3.65 9.73
N LYS A 154 -26.96 -2.45 10.03
CA LYS A 154 -27.63 -1.60 9.04
C LYS A 154 -26.65 -1.06 8.00
N VAL A 155 -25.48 -0.60 8.44
CA VAL A 155 -24.45 -0.07 7.52
C VAL A 155 -23.92 -1.20 6.62
N MET A 156 -23.57 -2.34 7.17
CA MET A 156 -23.04 -3.45 6.38
C MET A 156 -24.08 -4.05 5.44
N GLN A 157 -25.34 -4.16 5.86
CA GLN A 157 -26.43 -4.64 4.98
C GLN A 157 -26.67 -3.70 3.79
N HIS A 158 -26.59 -2.37 3.99
CA HIS A 158 -26.71 -1.40 2.91
C HIS A 158 -25.64 -1.58 1.82
N TYR A 159 -24.43 -1.93 2.26
CA TYR A 159 -23.28 -2.13 1.38
C TYR A 159 -22.94 -3.60 1.11
N GLN A 160 -23.78 -4.54 1.47
CA GLN A 160 -23.51 -5.97 1.32
C GLN A 160 -23.09 -6.33 -0.11
N GLY A 161 -21.97 -7.05 -0.22
CA GLY A 161 -21.38 -7.45 -1.49
C GLY A 161 -20.68 -6.34 -2.30
N LYS A 162 -20.66 -5.10 -1.80
CA LYS A 162 -19.97 -3.97 -2.46
C LYS A 162 -18.62 -3.66 -1.84
N ILE A 163 -18.43 -3.97 -0.55
CA ILE A 163 -17.24 -3.62 0.23
C ILE A 163 -16.28 -4.80 0.28
N TYR A 164 -15.02 -4.57 -0.10
CA TYR A 164 -13.96 -5.57 -0.05
C TYR A 164 -13.52 -5.89 1.38
N ALA A 165 -13.33 -4.85 2.19
CA ALA A 165 -12.88 -4.96 3.57
C ALA A 165 -13.47 -3.84 4.43
N TRP A 166 -13.90 -4.16 5.66
CA TRP A 166 -14.39 -3.19 6.64
C TRP A 166 -13.40 -3.01 7.78
N ASP A 167 -13.12 -1.77 8.14
CA ASP A 167 -12.56 -1.44 9.43
C ASP A 167 -13.68 -1.55 10.48
N VAL A 168 -13.79 -2.73 11.11
CA VAL A 168 -14.87 -3.03 12.04
C VAL A 168 -14.70 -2.26 13.33
N VAL A 169 -13.49 -2.24 13.87
CA VAL A 169 -13.11 -1.45 15.03
C VAL A 169 -11.84 -0.68 14.71
N ASN A 170 -11.88 0.62 14.99
CA ASN A 170 -10.77 1.54 14.77
C ASN A 170 -10.26 2.08 16.12
N GLU A 171 -8.93 2.02 16.33
CA GLU A 171 -8.20 2.72 17.39
C GLU A 171 -8.65 2.41 18.83
N ALA A 172 -8.87 1.14 19.14
CA ALA A 172 -9.33 0.71 20.47
C ALA A 172 -8.23 0.65 21.53
N PHE A 173 -6.97 0.93 21.17
CA PHE A 173 -5.86 1.01 22.11
C PHE A 173 -5.37 2.44 22.26
N GLN A 174 -5.04 2.84 23.49
CA GLN A 174 -4.51 4.18 23.76
C GLN A 174 -3.05 4.31 23.32
N ASP A 175 -2.64 5.53 23.09
CA ASP A 175 -1.25 5.84 22.80
C ASP A 175 -0.35 5.70 24.02
N GLY A 176 0.97 5.64 23.78
CA GLY A 176 1.98 5.50 24.83
C GLY A 176 2.43 4.06 25.04
N ASN A 177 3.07 3.81 26.17
CA ASN A 177 3.82 2.57 26.41
C ASN A 177 3.08 1.52 27.24
N SER A 178 1.77 1.72 27.50
CA SER A 178 1.00 0.79 28.36
C SER A 178 0.39 -0.37 27.57
N GLY A 179 0.06 -0.18 26.29
CA GLY A 179 -0.76 -1.12 25.53
C GLY A 179 -2.18 -1.29 26.06
N ALA A 180 -2.67 -0.36 26.89
CA ALA A 180 -3.99 -0.42 27.47
C ALA A 180 -5.10 -0.09 26.44
N ARG A 181 -6.33 -0.47 26.75
CA ARG A 181 -7.51 -0.08 25.97
C ARG A 181 -7.73 1.43 26.06
N ARG A 182 -8.16 2.02 24.94
CA ARG A 182 -8.55 3.43 24.88
C ARG A 182 -9.90 3.61 25.55
N SER A 183 -10.02 4.58 26.47
CA SER A 183 -11.31 5.01 27.01
C SER A 183 -12.21 5.50 25.87
N SER A 184 -13.41 5.02 25.86
CA SER A 184 -14.47 5.36 24.90
C SER A 184 -15.81 4.91 25.49
N PRO A 185 -16.96 5.42 24.99
CA PRO A 185 -18.24 4.90 25.46
C PRO A 185 -18.35 3.38 25.36
N PHE A 186 -17.74 2.77 24.36
CA PHE A 186 -17.75 1.31 24.17
C PHE A 186 -16.89 0.60 25.23
N GLN A 187 -15.64 1.03 25.41
CA GLN A 187 -14.73 0.43 26.38
C GLN A 187 -15.25 0.61 27.81
N ASP A 188 -15.69 1.83 28.17
CA ASP A 188 -16.03 2.19 29.53
C ASP A 188 -17.34 1.52 30.00
N LYS A 189 -18.28 1.26 29.07
CA LYS A 189 -19.59 0.68 29.40
C LYS A 189 -19.72 -0.79 29.04
N LEU A 190 -19.02 -1.28 28.02
CA LEU A 190 -19.15 -2.66 27.54
C LEU A 190 -17.93 -3.52 27.88
N GLY A 191 -16.80 -2.89 28.28
CA GLY A 191 -15.55 -3.58 28.56
C GLY A 191 -14.89 -4.15 27.30
N ASP A 192 -13.81 -4.92 27.46
CA ASP A 192 -12.98 -5.46 26.36
C ASP A 192 -13.76 -6.31 25.33
N GLY A 193 -14.88 -6.87 25.74
CA GLY A 193 -15.70 -7.74 24.90
C GLY A 193 -16.39 -7.05 23.73
N PHE A 194 -16.48 -5.71 23.71
CA PHE A 194 -17.17 -5.00 22.64
C PHE A 194 -16.51 -5.22 21.27
N ILE A 195 -15.18 -5.39 21.24
CA ILE A 195 -14.45 -5.62 19.99
C ILE A 195 -14.84 -6.96 19.36
N GLU A 196 -14.79 -8.03 20.15
CA GLU A 196 -15.23 -9.35 19.68
C GLU A 196 -16.69 -9.33 19.23
N GLU A 197 -17.58 -8.70 20.01
CA GLU A 197 -19.00 -8.57 19.68
C GLU A 197 -19.20 -7.84 18.35
N ALA A 198 -18.46 -6.74 18.12
CA ALA A 198 -18.49 -6.01 16.85
C ALA A 198 -18.08 -6.90 15.66
N PHE A 199 -16.99 -7.67 15.79
CA PHE A 199 -16.55 -8.57 14.73
C PHE A 199 -17.55 -9.70 14.44
N ARG A 200 -18.17 -10.28 15.46
CA ARG A 200 -19.20 -11.32 15.28
C ARG A 200 -20.46 -10.76 14.64
N THR A 201 -20.88 -9.57 15.04
CA THR A 201 -22.01 -8.86 14.44
C THR A 201 -21.73 -8.51 12.97
N ALA A 202 -20.54 -8.02 12.69
CA ALA A 202 -20.11 -7.71 11.33
C ALA A 202 -20.12 -8.94 10.41
N ARG A 203 -19.61 -10.08 10.88
CA ARG A 203 -19.62 -11.33 10.10
C ARG A 203 -21.03 -11.84 9.86
N ALA A 204 -21.92 -11.67 10.81
CA ALA A 204 -23.33 -12.04 10.63
C ALA A 204 -24.04 -11.13 9.61
N ALA A 205 -23.65 -9.86 9.52
CA ALA A 205 -24.22 -8.89 8.58
C ALA A 205 -23.72 -9.09 7.15
N ASP A 206 -22.41 -9.39 6.96
CA ASP A 206 -21.84 -9.73 5.65
C ASP A 206 -20.82 -10.88 5.79
N PRO A 207 -21.21 -12.09 5.38
CA PRO A 207 -20.32 -13.26 5.43
C PRO A 207 -19.09 -13.17 4.53
N ASN A 208 -19.10 -12.32 3.50
CA ASN A 208 -18.09 -12.30 2.43
C ASN A 208 -17.07 -11.17 2.57
N ALA A 209 -17.41 -10.07 3.23
CA ALA A 209 -16.49 -8.97 3.44
C ALA A 209 -15.33 -9.38 4.37
N LYS A 210 -14.12 -8.86 4.11
CA LYS A 210 -13.01 -8.99 5.04
C LYS A 210 -13.22 -8.05 6.23
N LEU A 211 -12.94 -8.55 7.43
CA LEU A 211 -13.13 -7.82 8.68
C LEU A 211 -11.78 -7.48 9.28
N CYS A 212 -11.48 -6.18 9.36
CA CYS A 212 -10.20 -5.64 9.81
C CYS A 212 -10.32 -4.91 11.16
N TYR A 213 -9.28 -5.03 11.96
CA TYR A 213 -8.97 -4.08 13.03
C TYR A 213 -7.98 -3.06 12.47
N ASN A 214 -8.19 -1.75 12.69
CA ASN A 214 -7.37 -0.68 12.15
C ASN A 214 -6.83 0.22 13.26
N ASP A 215 -5.55 0.60 13.23
CA ASP A 215 -4.96 1.49 14.23
C ASP A 215 -3.72 2.21 13.70
N TYR A 216 -3.38 3.34 14.35
CA TYR A 216 -2.16 4.10 14.13
C TYR A 216 -1.13 3.85 15.23
N ASN A 217 0.12 4.28 15.03
CA ASN A 217 1.23 4.03 15.96
C ASN A 217 1.44 2.54 16.27
N THR A 218 1.00 1.66 15.39
CA THR A 218 1.20 0.20 15.47
C THR A 218 2.20 -0.30 14.45
N ASP A 219 2.87 0.60 13.76
CA ASP A 219 3.69 0.36 12.58
C ASP A 219 5.03 -0.34 12.88
N GLY A 220 5.57 -0.13 14.09
CA GLY A 220 6.74 -0.83 14.62
C GLY A 220 6.39 -1.70 15.83
N GLN A 221 7.35 -2.47 16.32
CA GLN A 221 7.20 -3.29 17.53
C GLN A 221 7.30 -2.42 18.79
N ASN A 222 6.18 -1.98 19.29
CA ASN A 222 6.02 -1.19 20.50
C ASN A 222 4.91 -1.76 21.39
N ALA A 223 4.65 -1.15 22.53
CA ALA A 223 3.64 -1.65 23.49
C ALA A 223 2.23 -1.71 22.88
N LYS A 224 1.82 -0.68 22.13
CA LYS A 224 0.51 -0.63 21.45
C LYS A 224 0.40 -1.73 20.39
N SER A 225 1.39 -1.83 19.50
CA SER A 225 1.46 -2.88 18.49
C SER A 225 1.46 -4.28 19.10
N ASN A 226 2.17 -4.48 20.23
CA ASN A 226 2.19 -5.76 20.94
C ASN A 226 0.81 -6.10 21.54
N ALA A 227 0.09 -5.11 22.06
CA ALA A 227 -1.25 -5.32 22.60
C ALA A 227 -2.25 -5.69 21.48
N VAL A 228 -2.21 -5.01 20.34
CA VAL A 228 -3.00 -5.38 19.15
C VAL A 228 -2.63 -6.79 18.68
N TYR A 229 -1.34 -7.11 18.58
CA TYR A 229 -0.87 -8.44 18.19
C TYR A 229 -1.43 -9.54 19.10
N ASN A 230 -1.38 -9.33 20.42
CA ASN A 230 -1.90 -10.29 21.39
C ASN A 230 -3.42 -10.46 21.27
N MET A 231 -4.16 -9.38 21.05
CA MET A 231 -5.60 -9.45 20.77
C MET A 231 -5.90 -10.26 19.50
N VAL A 232 -5.20 -10.00 18.41
CA VAL A 232 -5.40 -10.73 17.14
C VAL A 232 -5.06 -12.22 17.32
N LYS A 233 -3.97 -12.52 18.02
CA LYS A 233 -3.56 -13.91 18.34
C LYS A 233 -4.65 -14.64 19.15
N ASP A 234 -5.18 -13.99 20.18
CA ASP A 234 -6.28 -14.53 20.98
C ASP A 234 -7.56 -14.73 20.15
N PHE A 235 -7.92 -13.74 19.33
CA PHE A 235 -9.07 -13.82 18.44
C PHE A 235 -8.97 -15.00 17.47
N LYS A 236 -7.81 -15.19 16.85
CA LYS A 236 -7.58 -16.34 15.98
C LYS A 236 -7.71 -17.67 16.72
N ALA A 237 -7.18 -17.76 17.95
CA ALA A 237 -7.26 -18.96 18.75
C ALA A 237 -8.71 -19.31 19.17
N ARG A 238 -9.54 -18.30 19.40
CA ARG A 238 -10.95 -18.45 19.82
C ARG A 238 -11.96 -18.43 18.65
N GLY A 239 -11.49 -18.38 17.40
CA GLY A 239 -12.36 -18.36 16.21
C GLY A 239 -13.21 -17.08 16.10
N VAL A 240 -12.72 -15.95 16.61
CA VAL A 240 -13.31 -14.64 16.33
C VAL A 240 -13.01 -14.27 14.87
N PRO A 241 -14.00 -13.81 14.09
CA PRO A 241 -13.86 -13.65 12.65
C PRO A 241 -13.06 -12.39 12.24
N ILE A 242 -11.78 -12.35 12.60
CA ILE A 242 -10.84 -11.32 12.15
C ILE A 242 -10.04 -11.83 10.94
N ASP A 243 -10.09 -11.10 9.83
CA ASP A 243 -9.44 -11.46 8.58
C ASP A 243 -8.19 -10.61 8.31
N CYS A 244 -8.13 -9.40 8.82
CA CYS A 244 -7.07 -8.45 8.52
C CYS A 244 -6.78 -7.47 9.67
N VAL A 245 -5.56 -6.89 9.59
CA VAL A 245 -5.14 -5.76 10.42
C VAL A 245 -4.70 -4.63 9.50
N GLY A 246 -5.25 -3.44 9.74
CA GLY A 246 -4.86 -2.20 9.10
C GLY A 246 -3.81 -1.46 9.93
N PHE A 247 -2.78 -1.00 9.25
CA PHE A 247 -1.73 -0.13 9.77
C PHE A 247 -1.93 1.24 9.11
N GLN A 248 -2.32 2.24 9.88
CA GLN A 248 -2.64 3.56 9.30
C GLN A 248 -1.41 4.19 8.65
N SER A 249 -0.24 4.07 9.27
CA SER A 249 1.04 4.53 8.71
C SER A 249 1.09 6.04 8.44
N HIS A 250 0.68 6.81 9.44
CA HIS A 250 0.82 8.26 9.47
C HIS A 250 2.20 8.65 9.99
N PHE A 251 3.07 9.13 9.11
CA PHE A 251 4.47 9.43 9.46
C PHE A 251 4.84 10.91 9.33
N ASN A 252 5.74 11.34 10.21
CA ASN A 252 6.34 12.68 10.19
C ASN A 252 7.74 12.64 10.84
N SER A 253 8.37 13.79 11.04
CA SER A 253 9.69 13.87 11.65
C SER A 253 9.74 13.39 13.11
N GLN A 254 8.63 13.45 13.84
CA GLN A 254 8.52 12.99 15.23
C GLN A 254 8.15 11.51 15.34
N SER A 255 7.52 10.99 14.30
CA SER A 255 7.13 9.58 14.18
C SER A 255 7.50 9.07 12.79
N PRO A 256 8.80 8.83 12.53
CA PRO A 256 9.28 8.36 11.23
C PRO A 256 8.93 6.89 10.99
N VAL A 257 9.05 6.43 9.74
CA VAL A 257 8.89 5.02 9.39
C VAL A 257 9.83 4.16 10.23
N PRO A 258 9.32 3.22 11.05
CA PRO A 258 10.15 2.40 11.93
C PRO A 258 11.15 1.53 11.16
N GLY A 259 12.30 1.27 11.77
CA GLY A 259 13.32 0.39 11.18
C GLY A 259 12.88 -1.06 11.06
N ASP A 260 11.98 -1.50 11.93
CA ASP A 260 11.42 -2.85 12.00
C ASP A 260 10.02 -2.97 11.37
N TYR A 261 9.61 -1.99 10.54
CA TYR A 261 8.29 -1.93 9.91
C TYR A 261 7.93 -3.24 9.18
N GLN A 262 8.81 -3.74 8.32
CA GLN A 262 8.59 -4.98 7.59
C GLN A 262 8.43 -6.19 8.53
N GLN A 263 9.30 -6.32 9.52
CA GLN A 263 9.26 -7.40 10.50
C GLN A 263 7.95 -7.37 11.30
N ASN A 264 7.47 -6.16 11.61
CA ASN A 264 6.20 -5.98 12.30
C ASN A 264 5.02 -6.45 11.43
N LEU A 265 4.94 -6.06 10.15
CA LEU A 265 3.94 -6.59 9.23
C LEU A 265 4.01 -8.13 9.12
N GLN A 266 5.22 -8.69 9.02
CA GLN A 266 5.45 -10.13 8.93
C GLN A 266 4.91 -10.91 10.12
N ARG A 267 5.11 -10.42 11.36
CA ARG A 267 4.62 -11.14 12.55
C ARG A 267 3.09 -11.19 12.60
N PHE A 268 2.39 -10.12 12.20
CA PHE A 268 0.93 -10.14 12.09
C PHE A 268 0.48 -11.10 10.98
N ALA A 269 1.10 -11.05 9.83
CA ALA A 269 0.83 -11.98 8.72
C ALA A 269 1.01 -13.45 9.14
N ALA A 270 1.97 -13.75 10.01
CA ALA A 270 2.21 -15.09 10.54
C ALA A 270 1.06 -15.62 11.43
N LEU A 271 0.19 -14.75 11.95
CA LEU A 271 -1.03 -15.14 12.65
C LEU A 271 -2.14 -15.63 11.70
N GLY A 272 -1.92 -15.60 10.37
CA GLY A 272 -2.89 -16.00 9.36
C GLY A 272 -3.92 -14.91 9.04
N VAL A 273 -3.65 -13.64 9.36
CA VAL A 273 -4.44 -12.48 8.94
C VAL A 273 -3.75 -11.76 7.77
N ASP A 274 -4.53 -11.09 6.95
CA ASP A 274 -3.97 -10.16 5.97
C ASP A 274 -3.51 -8.89 6.70
N VAL A 275 -2.47 -8.24 6.19
CA VAL A 275 -2.05 -6.92 6.64
C VAL A 275 -2.30 -5.92 5.51
N GLN A 276 -2.75 -4.73 5.87
CA GLN A 276 -3.06 -3.65 4.93
C GLN A 276 -2.46 -2.35 5.44
N ILE A 277 -1.86 -1.58 4.54
CA ILE A 277 -1.46 -0.20 4.85
C ILE A 277 -2.64 0.66 4.45
N THR A 278 -3.26 1.34 5.42
CA THR A 278 -4.65 1.81 5.25
C THR A 278 -4.80 3.30 5.08
N GLU A 279 -3.83 4.10 5.54
CA GLU A 279 -3.98 5.56 5.62
C GLU A 279 -2.64 6.28 5.41
N LEU A 280 -1.79 5.72 4.57
CA LEU A 280 -0.42 6.19 4.40
C LEU A 280 -0.34 7.67 4.02
N ASP A 281 0.26 8.44 4.88
CA ASP A 281 0.74 9.77 4.61
C ASP A 281 2.12 9.99 5.28
N ILE A 282 3.03 10.69 4.59
CA ILE A 282 4.38 10.92 5.08
C ILE A 282 4.74 12.39 4.86
N GLU A 283 4.77 13.17 5.95
CA GLU A 283 5.12 14.59 5.87
C GLU A 283 6.54 14.80 5.35
N GLY A 284 6.72 15.85 4.57
CA GLY A 284 7.99 16.24 3.98
C GLY A 284 7.95 16.39 2.47
N SER A 285 9.12 16.43 1.85
CA SER A 285 9.26 16.61 0.41
C SER A 285 10.57 16.02 -0.13
N GLY A 286 10.72 16.01 -1.45
CA GLY A 286 11.94 15.62 -2.13
C GLY A 286 12.34 14.17 -1.87
N THR A 287 13.65 13.93 -1.81
CA THR A 287 14.24 12.58 -1.74
C THR A 287 13.92 11.87 -0.43
N ALA A 288 13.94 12.57 0.70
CA ALA A 288 13.70 11.96 2.00
C ALA A 288 12.26 11.38 2.12
N GLN A 289 11.26 12.15 1.65
CA GLN A 289 9.88 11.67 1.57
C GLN A 289 9.77 10.49 0.60
N ALA A 290 10.38 10.60 -0.58
CA ALA A 290 10.38 9.55 -1.61
C ALA A 290 10.99 8.23 -1.08
N ASP A 291 12.12 8.31 -0.35
CA ASP A 291 12.77 7.14 0.25
C ASP A 291 11.89 6.47 1.31
N SER A 292 11.18 7.26 2.11
CA SER A 292 10.26 6.75 3.12
C SER A 292 9.08 6.01 2.47
N TYR A 293 8.45 6.59 1.45
CA TYR A 293 7.38 5.95 0.68
C TYR A 293 7.85 4.66 -0.01
N ARG A 294 9.06 4.68 -0.60
CA ARG A 294 9.68 3.49 -1.20
C ARG A 294 9.86 2.38 -0.18
N ARG A 295 10.39 2.69 1.02
CA ARG A 295 10.59 1.70 2.11
C ARG A 295 9.28 1.04 2.54
N VAL A 296 8.23 1.83 2.74
CA VAL A 296 6.89 1.32 3.09
C VAL A 296 6.34 0.42 1.99
N THR A 297 6.44 0.84 0.73
CA THR A 297 5.99 0.06 -0.42
C THR A 297 6.74 -1.27 -0.53
N GLN A 298 8.07 -1.25 -0.40
CA GLN A 298 8.91 -2.45 -0.43
C GLN A 298 8.59 -3.40 0.72
N ALA A 299 8.34 -2.87 1.92
CA ALA A 299 7.95 -3.69 3.07
C ALA A 299 6.62 -4.43 2.82
N CYS A 300 5.62 -3.76 2.24
CA CYS A 300 4.37 -4.41 1.85
C CYS A 300 4.60 -5.51 0.81
N LEU A 301 5.40 -5.24 -0.21
CA LEU A 301 5.70 -6.21 -1.26
C LEU A 301 6.45 -7.45 -0.75
N ALA A 302 7.31 -7.28 0.25
CA ALA A 302 8.07 -8.37 0.88
C ALA A 302 7.20 -9.28 1.76
N VAL A 303 6.00 -8.85 2.14
CA VAL A 303 5.07 -9.62 2.97
C VAL A 303 3.95 -10.18 2.10
N SER A 304 3.91 -11.49 1.91
CA SER A 304 2.95 -12.15 1.00
C SER A 304 1.48 -11.83 1.33
N ARG A 305 1.14 -11.68 2.61
CA ARG A 305 -0.20 -11.33 3.07
C ARG A 305 -0.45 -9.82 3.18
N CYS A 306 0.48 -8.95 2.77
CA CYS A 306 0.17 -7.53 2.57
C CYS A 306 -0.64 -7.38 1.28
N THR A 307 -1.91 -7.03 1.40
CA THR A 307 -2.84 -7.07 0.27
C THR A 307 -2.95 -5.74 -0.47
N GLY A 308 -2.47 -4.65 0.10
CA GLY A 308 -2.47 -3.35 -0.57
C GLY A 308 -2.09 -2.18 0.32
N ILE A 309 -2.02 -1.03 -0.32
CA ILE A 309 -1.68 0.26 0.27
C ILE A 309 -2.77 1.26 -0.10
N THR A 310 -3.23 2.04 0.88
CA THR A 310 -4.09 3.21 0.66
C THR A 310 -3.35 4.45 1.17
N VAL A 311 -3.20 5.47 0.34
CA VAL A 311 -2.73 6.80 0.78
C VAL A 311 -3.91 7.63 1.30
N TRP A 312 -3.69 8.47 2.33
CA TRP A 312 -4.80 9.17 3.00
C TRP A 312 -5.15 10.51 2.32
N GLY A 313 -5.48 10.43 1.03
CA GLY A 313 -5.88 11.55 0.19
C GLY A 313 -5.24 11.51 -1.20
N ILE A 314 -5.56 12.49 -2.06
CA ILE A 314 -5.00 12.57 -3.41
C ILE A 314 -4.04 13.75 -3.54
N PRO A 315 -4.47 15.06 -3.56
CA PRO A 315 -3.54 16.17 -3.56
C PRO A 315 -3.23 16.64 -2.14
N ASP A 316 -2.03 17.17 -1.95
CA ASP A 316 -1.58 17.71 -0.67
C ASP A 316 -2.56 18.70 -0.04
N LYS A 317 -3.15 19.59 -0.84
CA LYS A 317 -4.07 20.65 -0.36
C LYS A 317 -5.33 20.13 0.35
N TYR A 318 -5.75 18.89 0.10
CA TYR A 318 -6.93 18.28 0.73
C TYR A 318 -6.58 17.31 1.85
N SER A 319 -5.29 17.09 2.11
CA SER A 319 -4.86 16.28 3.24
C SER A 319 -5.22 16.96 4.57
N TRP A 320 -5.64 16.17 5.56
CA TRP A 320 -5.79 16.63 6.94
C TRP A 320 -4.47 17.17 7.53
N ARG A 321 -3.34 16.86 6.90
CA ARG A 321 -1.97 17.32 7.21
C ARG A 321 -1.38 18.18 6.09
N ALA A 322 -2.21 18.94 5.37
CA ALA A 322 -1.79 19.71 4.19
C ALA A 322 -0.52 20.55 4.41
N GLY A 323 -0.36 21.15 5.60
CA GLY A 323 0.84 21.94 5.96
C GLY A 323 2.16 21.14 5.92
N GLY A 324 2.12 19.81 6.00
CA GLY A 324 3.25 18.91 5.90
C GLY A 324 3.47 18.33 4.49
N THR A 325 2.67 18.66 3.51
CA THR A 325 2.71 18.15 2.12
C THR A 325 2.91 16.62 2.04
N PRO A 326 2.01 15.82 2.66
CA PRO A 326 2.32 14.43 2.98
C PRO A 326 2.02 13.42 1.87
N LEU A 327 1.34 13.82 0.78
CA LEU A 327 0.81 12.90 -0.23
C LEU A 327 1.71 12.74 -1.47
N LEU A 328 1.23 11.98 -2.46
CA LEU A 328 1.98 11.66 -3.68
C LEU A 328 1.82 12.72 -4.78
N PHE A 329 0.77 13.54 -4.68
CA PHE A 329 0.47 14.60 -5.63
C PHE A 329 0.48 15.96 -4.93
N ASP A 330 1.05 16.96 -5.59
CA ASP A 330 1.03 18.34 -5.11
C ASP A 330 -0.37 18.99 -5.24
N ASP A 331 -0.50 20.24 -4.81
CA ASP A 331 -1.76 20.98 -4.84
C ASP A 331 -2.38 21.11 -6.24
N ASN A 332 -1.58 20.96 -7.28
CA ASN A 332 -1.97 21.03 -8.69
C ASN A 332 -2.06 19.65 -9.36
N TYR A 333 -2.08 18.58 -8.57
CA TYR A 333 -2.08 17.18 -9.04
C TYR A 333 -0.81 16.77 -9.80
N GLY A 334 0.29 17.52 -9.65
CA GLY A 334 1.61 17.17 -10.15
C GLY A 334 2.19 15.98 -9.37
N LYS A 335 2.76 15.02 -10.08
CA LYS A 335 3.39 13.83 -9.48
C LYS A 335 4.68 14.22 -8.76
N LYS A 336 4.74 13.99 -7.45
CA LYS A 336 5.90 14.29 -6.62
C LYS A 336 6.99 13.21 -6.76
N PRO A 337 8.23 13.45 -6.30
CA PRO A 337 9.27 12.40 -6.24
C PRO A 337 8.82 11.14 -5.51
N ALA A 338 7.97 11.28 -4.48
CA ALA A 338 7.37 10.16 -3.74
C ALA A 338 6.49 9.27 -4.64
N TYR A 339 5.69 9.85 -5.56
CA TYR A 339 4.93 9.09 -6.56
C TYR A 339 5.85 8.19 -7.40
N ASN A 340 6.92 8.77 -7.95
CA ASN A 340 7.86 8.03 -8.80
C ASN A 340 8.57 6.91 -8.03
N ALA A 341 8.92 7.14 -6.76
CA ALA A 341 9.55 6.14 -5.90
C ALA A 341 8.61 4.95 -5.60
N VAL A 342 7.32 5.21 -5.37
CA VAL A 342 6.30 4.17 -5.19
C VAL A 342 6.09 3.40 -6.48
N LEU A 343 5.90 4.08 -7.62
CA LEU A 343 5.68 3.44 -8.91
C LEU A 343 6.86 2.53 -9.29
N ALA A 344 8.09 3.01 -9.12
CA ALA A 344 9.30 2.22 -9.37
C ALA A 344 9.40 1.00 -8.43
N ALA A 345 9.08 1.16 -7.14
CA ALA A 345 9.06 0.05 -6.18
C ALA A 345 8.03 -1.03 -6.56
N LEU A 346 6.89 -0.64 -7.13
CA LEU A 346 5.88 -1.53 -7.67
C LEU A 346 6.31 -2.18 -9.00
N GLY A 347 7.44 -1.77 -9.58
CA GLY A 347 7.93 -2.27 -10.89
C GLY A 347 7.22 -1.64 -12.08
N GLY A 348 6.56 -0.50 -11.87
CA GLY A 348 5.98 0.32 -12.91
C GLY A 348 7.02 1.24 -13.57
N THR A 349 6.67 1.76 -14.73
CA THR A 349 7.44 2.80 -15.44
C THR A 349 6.53 4.00 -15.63
N SER A 350 7.05 5.21 -15.41
CA SER A 350 6.28 6.42 -15.74
C SER A 350 6.14 6.52 -17.27
N ASP A 351 4.88 6.52 -17.76
CA ASP A 351 4.64 6.93 -19.15
C ASP A 351 5.00 8.40 -19.28
N GLY A 352 5.74 8.71 -20.34
CA GLY A 352 6.27 10.04 -20.61
C GLY A 352 5.20 11.10 -20.91
N GLY A 353 4.37 11.37 -19.94
CA GLY A 353 3.45 12.51 -19.89
C GLY A 353 3.86 13.51 -18.81
N GLY A 354 5.01 14.02 -18.91
CA GLY A 354 5.82 14.81 -18.04
C GLY A 354 7.13 14.07 -17.86
N GLY A 355 8.00 14.11 -18.86
CA GLY A 355 9.29 13.44 -18.84
C GLY A 355 10.07 13.84 -17.59
N GLY A 356 9.90 13.08 -16.52
CA GLY A 356 10.78 13.14 -15.36
C GLY A 356 12.18 12.90 -15.88
N ARG A 357 12.95 13.98 -15.99
CA ARG A 357 14.36 13.91 -16.29
C ARG A 357 14.99 13.01 -15.26
N THR A 358 15.43 11.83 -15.68
CA THR A 358 16.08 10.87 -14.80
C THR A 358 17.55 10.80 -15.12
N CYS A 359 18.36 10.49 -14.11
CA CYS A 359 19.74 10.15 -14.30
C CYS A 359 20.14 8.98 -13.41
N THR A 360 21.16 8.26 -13.85
CA THR A 360 21.79 7.18 -13.08
C THR A 360 23.26 7.52 -12.86
N VAL A 361 23.85 6.92 -11.82
CA VAL A 361 25.25 7.09 -11.49
C VAL A 361 25.96 5.76 -11.40
N SER A 362 27.23 5.75 -11.82
CA SER A 362 28.17 4.67 -11.52
C SER A 362 29.48 5.26 -11.01
N TYR A 363 30.15 4.53 -10.11
CA TYR A 363 31.41 4.93 -9.50
C TYR A 363 32.51 3.98 -9.92
N ALA A 364 33.70 4.55 -10.17
CA ALA A 364 34.94 3.80 -10.35
C ALA A 364 36.08 4.48 -9.60
N GLU A 365 36.93 3.70 -8.92
CA GLU A 365 38.23 4.16 -8.51
C GLU A 365 39.17 4.10 -9.74
N THR A 366 39.72 5.25 -10.12
CA THR A 366 40.52 5.35 -11.37
C THR A 366 42.01 5.28 -11.14
N GLN A 367 42.48 5.68 -9.98
CA GLN A 367 43.90 5.70 -9.65
C GLN A 367 44.10 5.67 -8.11
N ARG A 368 45.22 5.03 -7.70
CA ARG A 368 45.61 4.96 -6.27
C ARG A 368 47.11 5.22 -6.17
N TRP A 369 47.50 6.08 -5.22
CA TRP A 369 48.92 6.36 -4.93
C TRP A 369 49.11 6.96 -3.54
N GLY A 370 50.27 6.66 -2.92
CA GLY A 370 50.59 7.17 -1.58
C GLY A 370 49.46 6.83 -0.58
N ASP A 371 48.84 7.87 -0.02
CA ASP A 371 47.74 7.79 0.92
C ASP A 371 46.38 8.22 0.34
N ARG A 372 46.25 8.25 -0.98
CA ARG A 372 45.07 8.80 -1.65
C ARG A 372 44.66 7.99 -2.87
N PHE A 373 43.42 8.20 -3.30
CA PHE A 373 42.88 7.64 -4.54
C PHE A 373 41.96 8.63 -5.26
N ASN A 374 41.85 8.48 -6.58
CA ASN A 374 40.85 9.19 -7.37
C ASN A 374 39.59 8.33 -7.54
N GLY A 375 38.44 8.97 -7.27
CA GLY A 375 37.14 8.45 -7.66
C GLY A 375 36.56 9.23 -8.85
N GLU A 376 35.94 8.52 -9.78
CA GLU A 376 35.15 9.10 -10.83
C GLU A 376 33.71 8.61 -10.73
N VAL A 377 32.79 9.55 -10.87
CA VAL A 377 31.34 9.26 -10.94
C VAL A 377 30.84 9.63 -12.32
N THR A 378 30.35 8.64 -13.05
CA THR A 378 29.66 8.85 -14.32
C THR A 378 28.18 9.09 -14.06
N VAL A 379 27.64 10.20 -14.57
CA VAL A 379 26.23 10.56 -14.57
C VAL A 379 25.68 10.32 -15.97
N ARG A 380 24.65 9.50 -16.10
CA ARG A 380 23.99 9.21 -17.39
C ARG A 380 22.54 9.67 -17.35
N ALA A 381 22.13 10.48 -18.31
CA ALA A 381 20.74 10.81 -18.53
C ALA A 381 19.92 9.56 -18.89
N GLY A 382 18.67 9.49 -18.41
CA GLY A 382 17.73 8.44 -18.78
C GLY A 382 17.23 8.59 -20.22
N THR A 383 15.99 8.20 -20.45
CA THR A 383 15.37 8.26 -21.78
C THR A 383 14.98 9.67 -22.25
N SER A 384 15.13 10.67 -21.38
CA SER A 384 14.88 12.09 -21.71
C SER A 384 16.13 12.93 -21.48
N ALA A 385 16.26 14.02 -22.24
CA ALA A 385 17.31 15.00 -22.02
C ALA A 385 17.15 15.70 -20.67
N ILE A 386 18.27 15.96 -19.99
CA ILE A 386 18.34 16.70 -18.73
C ILE A 386 19.09 18.03 -18.92
N SER A 387 18.75 19.03 -18.11
CA SER A 387 19.43 20.34 -18.11
C SER A 387 20.39 20.50 -16.93
N GLY A 388 20.33 19.59 -15.96
CA GLY A 388 21.18 19.56 -14.80
C GLY A 388 21.11 18.23 -14.05
N TRP A 389 22.03 18.04 -13.12
CA TRP A 389 22.07 16.88 -12.24
C TRP A 389 22.66 17.23 -10.88
N THR A 390 22.29 16.46 -9.87
CA THR A 390 22.85 16.56 -8.52
C THR A 390 23.15 15.15 -7.99
N VAL A 391 24.35 14.97 -7.41
CA VAL A 391 24.79 13.70 -6.83
C VAL A 391 25.45 13.95 -5.49
N THR A 392 25.13 13.15 -4.48
CA THR A 392 25.85 13.19 -3.18
C THR A 392 26.94 12.13 -3.13
N VAL A 393 28.07 12.48 -2.53
CA VAL A 393 29.18 11.58 -2.25
C VAL A 393 29.50 11.67 -0.76
N THR A 394 29.41 10.55 -0.04
CA THR A 394 29.72 10.47 1.38
C THR A 394 31.02 9.70 1.56
N VAL A 395 32.03 10.36 2.07
CA VAL A 395 33.32 9.73 2.44
C VAL A 395 33.27 9.17 3.87
N ARG A 396 34.11 8.18 4.15
CA ARG A 396 34.18 7.55 5.47
C ARG A 396 34.71 8.53 6.52
N SER A 397 34.52 8.20 7.80
CA SER A 397 34.89 9.09 8.93
C SER A 397 36.36 9.49 8.91
N ALA A 398 37.28 8.58 8.60
CA ALA A 398 38.70 8.84 8.48
C ALA A 398 39.10 9.60 7.21
N GLN A 399 38.30 9.47 6.14
CA GLN A 399 38.62 10.04 4.83
C GLN A 399 38.32 11.53 4.76
N SER A 400 38.94 12.21 3.78
CA SER A 400 38.59 13.57 3.36
C SER A 400 38.78 13.74 1.85
N VAL A 401 38.02 14.64 1.24
CA VAL A 401 38.20 14.98 -0.19
C VAL A 401 39.21 16.14 -0.30
N ALA A 402 40.25 15.93 -1.06
CA ALA A 402 41.31 16.92 -1.26
C ALA A 402 41.05 17.84 -2.44
N THR A 403 40.54 17.33 -3.56
CA THR A 403 40.24 18.11 -4.77
C THR A 403 39.02 17.50 -5.48
N THR A 404 38.38 18.32 -6.32
CA THR A 404 37.28 17.91 -7.22
C THR A 404 37.51 18.50 -8.61
N TRP A 405 36.94 17.85 -9.65
CA TRP A 405 36.95 18.36 -11.05
C TRP A 405 35.66 17.99 -11.77
N ASN A 406 35.36 18.74 -12.82
CA ASN A 406 34.18 18.59 -13.68
C ASN A 406 32.85 18.68 -12.93
N GLY A 407 32.80 19.41 -11.81
CA GLY A 407 31.59 19.66 -11.01
C GLY A 407 31.85 20.75 -9.98
N SER A 408 30.74 21.27 -9.43
CA SER A 408 30.71 22.29 -8.39
C SER A 408 30.27 21.68 -7.07
N PRO A 409 31.17 21.45 -6.10
CA PRO A 409 30.86 20.83 -4.83
C PRO A 409 30.25 21.83 -3.83
N THR A 410 29.32 21.35 -3.01
CA THR A 410 28.94 21.97 -1.73
C THR A 410 29.01 20.92 -0.63
N TRP A 411 29.25 21.34 0.60
CA TRP A 411 29.49 20.45 1.72
C TRP A 411 28.46 20.62 2.81
N ASP A 412 28.14 19.57 3.50
CA ASP A 412 27.38 19.63 4.73
C ASP A 412 28.25 20.13 5.93
N GLY A 413 27.62 20.36 7.10
CA GLY A 413 28.33 20.82 8.29
C GLY A 413 29.36 19.83 8.85
N SER A 414 29.33 18.55 8.46
CA SER A 414 30.31 17.53 8.87
C SER A 414 31.57 17.51 8.01
N GLY A 415 31.52 18.10 6.79
CA GLY A 415 32.56 18.00 5.77
C GLY A 415 32.73 16.58 5.22
N LYS A 416 31.78 15.66 5.47
CA LYS A 416 31.83 14.27 5.00
C LYS A 416 30.87 14.01 3.84
N VAL A 417 29.83 14.81 3.69
CA VAL A 417 28.88 14.70 2.59
C VAL A 417 29.09 15.83 1.61
N MET A 418 29.54 15.49 0.42
CA MET A 418 29.69 16.39 -0.72
C MET A 418 28.47 16.29 -1.62
N THR A 419 27.82 17.40 -1.92
CA THR A 419 26.80 17.50 -2.97
C THR A 419 27.43 18.11 -4.22
N MET A 420 27.54 17.31 -5.27
CA MET A 420 28.13 17.72 -6.55
C MET A 420 27.04 18.15 -7.53
N ARG A 421 27.25 19.29 -8.19
CA ARG A 421 26.40 19.82 -9.25
C ARG A 421 27.22 20.05 -10.52
N PRO A 422 26.58 20.21 -11.68
CA PRO A 422 27.29 20.44 -12.92
C PRO A 422 28.10 21.76 -12.90
N ASN A 423 29.21 21.74 -13.64
CA ASN A 423 30.01 22.91 -13.94
C ASN A 423 30.19 23.00 -15.48
N GLY A 424 29.16 23.52 -16.16
CA GLY A 424 29.12 23.58 -17.64
C GLY A 424 28.72 22.28 -18.34
N ASN A 425 28.64 21.16 -17.65
CA ASN A 425 28.35 19.82 -18.19
C ASN A 425 26.98 19.26 -17.74
N GLY A 426 25.99 20.13 -17.42
CA GLY A 426 24.69 19.73 -16.91
C GLY A 426 23.71 19.28 -17.96
N SER A 427 23.78 19.82 -19.17
CA SER A 427 22.86 19.50 -20.26
C SER A 427 23.31 18.21 -20.96
N LEU A 428 22.51 17.15 -20.84
CA LEU A 428 22.74 15.84 -21.43
C LEU A 428 21.56 15.45 -22.30
N GLY A 429 21.78 15.04 -23.53
CA GLY A 429 20.77 14.38 -24.35
C GLY A 429 20.30 13.04 -23.72
N ALA A 430 19.17 12.51 -24.17
CA ALA A 430 18.69 11.22 -23.76
C ALA A 430 19.77 10.13 -23.91
N GLY A 431 20.05 9.38 -22.84
CA GLY A 431 21.06 8.34 -22.78
C GLY A 431 22.51 8.84 -22.79
N ALA A 432 22.77 10.16 -22.93
CA ALA A 432 24.11 10.73 -22.88
C ALA A 432 24.65 10.71 -21.44
N ALA A 433 25.99 10.76 -21.33
CA ALA A 433 26.67 10.72 -20.04
C ALA A 433 27.71 11.82 -19.91
N THR A 434 28.00 12.21 -18.69
CA THR A 434 29.13 13.05 -18.29
C THR A 434 29.77 12.42 -17.03
N SER A 435 30.95 12.92 -16.65
CA SER A 435 31.53 12.49 -15.37
C SER A 435 32.07 13.69 -14.60
N PHE A 436 32.19 13.48 -13.28
CA PHE A 436 32.95 14.32 -12.38
C PHE A 436 33.88 13.44 -11.53
N GLY A 437 34.93 14.02 -11.01
CA GLY A 437 35.85 13.27 -10.17
C GLY A 437 36.27 14.01 -8.92
N PHE A 438 36.93 13.26 -8.03
CA PHE A 438 37.46 13.76 -6.78
C PHE A 438 38.63 12.90 -6.27
N THR A 439 39.58 13.54 -5.55
CA THR A 439 40.65 12.83 -4.86
C THR A 439 40.29 12.69 -3.39
N VAL A 440 40.33 11.46 -2.89
CA VAL A 440 40.14 11.14 -1.47
C VAL A 440 41.48 10.91 -0.81
N MET A 441 41.71 11.57 0.34
CA MET A 441 42.76 11.21 1.28
C MET A 441 42.26 10.02 2.08
N ALA A 442 42.92 8.87 1.99
CA ALA A 442 42.50 7.63 2.62
C ALA A 442 42.65 7.67 4.15
N ASN A 443 43.70 8.30 4.65
CA ASN A 443 44.00 8.36 6.09
C ASN A 443 43.87 6.99 6.79
N GLY A 444 44.30 5.92 6.11
CA GLY A 444 44.24 4.54 6.59
C GLY A 444 42.96 3.79 6.23
N ASP A 445 41.89 4.45 5.73
CA ASP A 445 40.67 3.81 5.27
C ASP A 445 40.58 3.89 3.72
N TRP A 446 40.72 2.75 3.07
CA TRP A 446 40.71 2.60 1.62
C TRP A 446 39.37 2.19 1.06
N SER A 447 38.32 2.20 1.87
CA SER A 447 36.97 1.84 1.43
C SER A 447 36.41 2.85 0.43
N ALA A 448 35.65 2.37 -0.54
CA ALA A 448 34.97 3.24 -1.50
C ALA A 448 33.99 4.19 -0.78
N PRO A 449 33.88 5.45 -1.22
CA PRO A 449 32.82 6.36 -0.80
C PRO A 449 31.44 5.82 -1.14
N THR A 450 30.42 6.22 -0.39
CA THR A 450 29.03 5.93 -0.74
C THR A 450 28.55 6.99 -1.73
N ILE A 451 28.07 6.55 -2.89
CA ILE A 451 27.48 7.42 -3.90
C ILE A 451 25.97 7.40 -3.76
N GLY A 452 25.37 8.55 -3.54
CA GLY A 452 23.92 8.70 -3.48
C GLY A 452 23.26 8.66 -4.86
N SER A 453 21.93 8.68 -4.89
CA SER A 453 21.15 8.70 -6.12
C SER A 453 21.39 10.01 -6.91
N CYS A 454 21.23 9.93 -8.24
CA CYS A 454 21.23 11.10 -9.10
C CYS A 454 19.86 11.75 -9.14
N THR A 455 19.81 13.06 -8.96
CA THR A 455 18.59 13.88 -9.20
C THR A 455 18.83 14.70 -10.45
N ALA A 456 17.97 14.55 -11.46
CA ALA A 456 18.02 15.29 -12.71
C ALA A 456 17.09 16.52 -12.68
N SER A 457 17.45 17.56 -13.40
CA SER A 457 16.64 18.77 -13.58
C SER A 457 16.48 19.14 -15.05
#